data_6c2c99dc219b288ab6644181bab63d3d
#
_entry.id   6c2c99dc219b288ab6644181bab63d3d
#
_cell.length_a   1.000
_cell.length_b   1.000
_cell.length_c   1.000
_cell.angle_alpha   90.00
_cell.angle_beta   90.00
_cell.angle_gamma   90.00
#
_symmetry.space_group_name_H-M   'P 1'
#
loop_
_entity.id
_entity.type
_entity.pdbx_description
1 polymer ?
#
loop_
_entity_poly.entity_id
_entity_poly.type
_entity_poly.pdbx_seq_one_letter_code
_entity_poly.pdbx_strand_id
1 'polypeptide(L)'
;HHLFTLTDYFVFRYGRKTARWVIGVIFVWYVGLLSTQLLVGSNLLNELGGVPVNWAKLGMLVTVLTYLLVGGFGSVVKTDIFQFAVIFLVLILVTMTLQQGGEVPAEMYEPFNAGPVNIIAFLLLGLLTPFATQDYWQKVFAMKSERVVRDSFAVGASINILLTVALTYVGLIARSSFPISGAIQNEHAEMMVLRTFTELVPPEFQVFVLIAFFAAILSTSDTYLFLLSLNVTNDLFPRKNESAQSGIRRIRWALVGVGLFALLIAFFFERIEDIVVTFKALGIGIAPVIFFDWAGNRDKKSVVRALIVMTIVSLGVSVFMMKTVGKIDPSIAFVSIGTSAIVYGLSFLTRKKGA
;
A
#
# COMPACT_ATOMS: atom_id res chain seq x y z
N HIS A 1 5.80 -28.22 5.81
CA HIS A 1 4.51 -27.52 5.88
C HIS A 1 4.40 -26.62 4.65
N HIS A 2 3.39 -26.84 3.81
CA HIS A 2 3.13 -25.98 2.65
C HIS A 2 2.40 -24.73 3.15
N LEU A 3 3.15 -23.67 3.49
CA LEU A 3 2.62 -22.36 3.78
C LEU A 3 2.52 -21.60 2.44
N PHE A 4 1.41 -20.92 2.19
CA PHE A 4 1.19 -20.15 0.97
C PHE A 4 1.03 -18.65 1.22
N THR A 5 0.64 -18.27 2.43
CA THR A 5 0.33 -16.89 2.78
C THR A 5 0.90 -16.51 4.14
N LEU A 6 1.00 -15.20 4.41
CA LEU A 6 1.29 -14.69 5.75
C LEU A 6 0.23 -15.17 6.75
N THR A 7 -1.02 -15.29 6.33
CA THR A 7 -2.11 -15.84 7.14
C THR A 7 -1.82 -17.27 7.58
N ASP A 8 -1.35 -18.14 6.64
CA ASP A 8 -1.01 -19.53 6.97
C ASP A 8 0.11 -19.61 8.00
N TYR A 9 1.11 -18.70 7.91
CA TYR A 9 2.16 -18.60 8.93
C TYR A 9 1.57 -18.35 10.32
N PHE A 10 0.65 -17.37 10.46
CA PHE A 10 0.01 -17.08 11.75
C PHE A 10 -0.93 -18.20 12.22
N VAL A 11 -1.64 -18.87 11.30
CA VAL A 11 -2.46 -20.05 11.64
C VAL A 11 -1.58 -21.17 12.17
N PHE A 12 -0.45 -21.45 11.52
CA PHE A 12 0.51 -22.47 11.93
C PHE A 12 1.14 -22.15 13.29
N ARG A 13 1.55 -20.90 13.51
CA ARG A 13 2.25 -20.50 14.75
C ARG A 13 1.31 -20.31 15.93
N TYR A 14 0.16 -19.70 15.73
CA TYR A 14 -0.71 -19.23 16.82
C TYR A 14 -2.10 -19.86 16.81
N GLY A 15 -2.45 -20.60 15.76
CA GLY A 15 -3.77 -21.19 15.56
C GLY A 15 -4.82 -20.21 15.02
N ARG A 16 -5.92 -20.76 14.47
CA ARG A 16 -6.93 -19.99 13.72
C ARG A 16 -7.55 -18.83 14.48
N LYS A 17 -7.82 -18.98 15.78
CA LYS A 17 -8.46 -17.92 16.56
C LYS A 17 -7.60 -16.66 16.64
N THR A 18 -6.29 -16.81 16.87
CA THR A 18 -5.34 -15.70 16.94
C THR A 18 -5.08 -15.13 15.53
N ALA A 19 -4.90 -16.00 14.53
CA ALA A 19 -4.67 -15.57 13.16
C ALA A 19 -5.79 -14.68 12.60
N ARG A 20 -7.06 -14.88 13.00
CA ARG A 20 -8.17 -14.01 12.57
C ARG A 20 -7.98 -12.54 12.93
N TRP A 21 -7.33 -12.23 14.04
CA TRP A 21 -7.00 -10.85 14.42
C TRP A 21 -5.95 -10.26 13.49
N VAL A 22 -4.91 -11.04 13.17
CA VAL A 22 -3.88 -10.61 12.19
C VAL A 22 -4.50 -10.38 10.82
N ILE A 23 -5.35 -11.31 10.37
CA ILE A 23 -6.09 -11.19 9.11
C ILE A 23 -6.95 -9.93 9.09
N GLY A 24 -7.64 -9.63 10.22
CA GLY A 24 -8.43 -8.41 10.35
C GLY A 24 -7.60 -7.15 10.17
N VAL A 25 -6.41 -7.07 10.78
CA VAL A 25 -5.49 -5.94 10.61
C VAL A 25 -4.97 -5.84 9.18
N ILE A 26 -4.55 -6.96 8.59
CA ILE A 26 -4.14 -7.02 7.18
C ILE A 26 -5.27 -6.57 6.26
N PHE A 27 -6.49 -7.03 6.52
CA PHE A 27 -7.67 -6.66 5.75
C PHE A 27 -7.90 -5.14 5.77
N VAL A 28 -7.92 -4.54 6.96
CA VAL A 28 -8.08 -3.08 7.11
C VAL A 28 -6.97 -2.32 6.39
N TRP A 29 -5.72 -2.77 6.53
CA TRP A 29 -4.59 -2.18 5.83
C TRP A 29 -4.75 -2.21 4.31
N TYR A 30 -5.00 -3.38 3.73
CA TYR A 30 -5.12 -3.54 2.27
C TYR A 30 -6.36 -2.85 1.69
N VAL A 31 -7.45 -2.78 2.44
CA VAL A 31 -8.63 -2.00 2.02
C VAL A 31 -8.28 -0.51 1.94
N GLY A 32 -7.50 0.02 2.90
CA GLY A 32 -6.98 1.39 2.83
C GLY A 32 -6.10 1.62 1.61
N LEU A 33 -5.19 0.69 1.30
CA LEU A 33 -4.34 0.78 0.10
C LEU A 33 -5.17 0.70 -1.19
N LEU A 34 -6.21 -0.14 -1.25
CA LEU A 34 -7.14 -0.17 -2.38
C LEU A 34 -7.89 1.15 -2.51
N SER A 35 -8.33 1.74 -1.40
CA SER A 35 -8.99 3.06 -1.37
C SER A 35 -8.07 4.15 -1.91
N THR A 36 -6.77 4.08 -1.63
CA THR A 36 -5.77 4.98 -2.21
C THR A 36 -5.76 4.89 -3.73
N GLN A 37 -5.81 3.70 -4.31
CA GLN A 37 -5.83 3.53 -5.77
C GLN A 37 -7.07 4.17 -6.41
N LEU A 38 -8.23 4.03 -5.75
CA LEU A 38 -9.46 4.67 -6.21
C LEU A 38 -9.37 6.20 -6.16
N LEU A 39 -8.75 6.75 -5.11
CA LEU A 39 -8.55 8.19 -4.96
C LEU A 39 -7.55 8.73 -6.00
N VAL A 40 -6.39 8.07 -6.17
CA VAL A 40 -5.38 8.45 -7.18
C VAL A 40 -5.99 8.47 -8.58
N GLY A 41 -6.66 7.39 -8.97
CA GLY A 41 -7.30 7.30 -10.29
C GLY A 41 -8.40 8.32 -10.48
N SER A 42 -9.16 8.64 -9.42
CA SER A 42 -10.22 9.65 -9.51
C SER A 42 -9.67 11.07 -9.65
N ASN A 43 -8.58 11.39 -8.96
CA ASN A 43 -7.93 12.69 -9.09
C ASN A 43 -7.35 12.87 -10.50
N LEU A 44 -6.75 11.81 -11.05
CA LEU A 44 -6.26 11.80 -12.43
C LEU A 44 -7.39 12.04 -13.45
N LEU A 45 -8.53 11.35 -13.31
CA LEU A 45 -9.70 11.55 -14.18
C LEU A 45 -10.34 12.93 -14.02
N ASN A 46 -10.29 13.50 -12.83
CA ASN A 46 -10.78 14.85 -12.59
C ASN A 46 -9.90 15.90 -13.26
N GLU A 47 -8.58 15.83 -13.04
CA GLU A 47 -7.62 16.81 -13.55
C GLU A 47 -7.55 16.80 -15.09
N LEU A 48 -7.56 15.62 -15.69
CA LEU A 48 -7.38 15.49 -17.14
C LEU A 48 -8.69 15.49 -17.93
N GLY A 49 -9.76 14.98 -17.33
CA GLY A 49 -11.05 14.80 -18.01
C GLY A 49 -12.18 15.67 -17.47
N GLY A 50 -11.92 16.46 -16.41
CA GLY A 50 -12.97 17.28 -15.76
C GLY A 50 -14.08 16.45 -15.12
N VAL A 51 -13.87 15.15 -14.91
CA VAL A 51 -14.88 14.27 -14.30
C VAL A 51 -14.97 14.57 -12.81
N PRO A 52 -16.16 14.89 -12.25
CA PRO A 52 -16.25 15.12 -10.81
C PRO A 52 -15.71 13.95 -10.00
N VAL A 53 -14.84 14.22 -9.00
CA VAL A 53 -14.05 13.23 -8.24
C VAL A 53 -14.90 12.07 -7.72
N ASN A 54 -16.10 12.32 -7.24
CA ASN A 54 -16.97 11.27 -6.70
C ASN A 54 -17.47 10.30 -7.78
N TRP A 55 -17.78 10.80 -8.98
CA TRP A 55 -18.14 9.95 -10.12
C TRP A 55 -16.92 9.21 -10.67
N ALA A 56 -15.77 9.86 -10.66
CA ALA A 56 -14.51 9.25 -11.05
C ALA A 56 -14.12 8.08 -10.11
N LYS A 57 -14.30 8.22 -8.76
CA LYS A 57 -14.10 7.13 -7.79
C LYS A 57 -14.98 5.91 -8.12
N LEU A 58 -16.25 6.15 -8.41
CA LEU A 58 -17.18 5.09 -8.82
C LEU A 58 -16.75 4.44 -10.15
N GLY A 59 -16.41 5.26 -11.15
CA GLY A 59 -15.93 4.79 -12.45
C GLY A 59 -14.69 3.91 -12.33
N MET A 60 -13.71 4.29 -11.51
CA MET A 60 -12.52 3.49 -11.22
C MET A 60 -12.88 2.13 -10.63
N LEU A 61 -13.76 2.09 -9.62
CA LEU A 61 -14.20 0.83 -9.04
C LEU A 61 -14.91 -0.06 -10.07
N VAL A 62 -15.82 0.50 -10.85
CA VAL A 62 -16.55 -0.24 -11.90
C VAL A 62 -15.58 -0.82 -12.93
N THR A 63 -14.58 -0.05 -13.35
CA THR A 63 -13.55 -0.51 -14.30
C THR A 63 -12.77 -1.71 -13.75
N VAL A 64 -12.24 -1.60 -12.52
CA VAL A 64 -11.48 -2.69 -11.88
C VAL A 64 -12.35 -3.93 -11.69
N LEU A 65 -13.57 -3.76 -11.17
CA LEU A 65 -14.49 -4.89 -10.97
C LEU A 65 -14.86 -5.58 -12.28
N THR A 66 -15.15 -4.81 -13.32
CA THR A 66 -15.58 -5.37 -14.63
C THR A 66 -14.50 -6.28 -15.19
N TYR A 67 -13.26 -5.79 -15.24
CA TYR A 67 -12.21 -6.60 -15.83
C TYR A 67 -11.82 -7.81 -14.98
N LEU A 68 -11.86 -7.71 -13.64
CA LEU A 68 -11.60 -8.84 -12.76
C LEU A 68 -12.71 -9.92 -12.80
N LEU A 69 -13.96 -9.49 -12.86
CA LEU A 69 -15.10 -10.42 -12.94
C LEU A 69 -15.15 -11.18 -14.28
N VAL A 70 -14.65 -10.55 -15.36
CA VAL A 70 -14.58 -11.15 -16.70
C VAL A 70 -13.30 -11.96 -16.89
N GLY A 71 -12.13 -11.37 -16.61
CA GLY A 71 -10.83 -11.96 -16.90
C GLY A 71 -10.34 -13.00 -15.90
N GLY A 72 -10.77 -12.91 -14.64
CA GLY A 72 -10.31 -13.77 -13.55
C GLY A 72 -8.82 -13.59 -13.21
N PHE A 73 -8.32 -14.36 -12.24
CA PHE A 73 -6.96 -14.22 -11.71
C PHE A 73 -5.85 -14.57 -12.73
N GLY A 74 -6.10 -15.51 -13.63
CA GLY A 74 -5.08 -15.92 -14.61
C GLY A 74 -4.71 -14.83 -15.62
N SER A 75 -5.58 -13.84 -15.84
CA SER A 75 -5.29 -12.68 -16.70
C SER A 75 -4.45 -11.64 -15.95
N VAL A 76 -4.64 -11.47 -14.64
CA VAL A 76 -3.93 -10.49 -13.81
C VAL A 76 -2.42 -10.66 -13.90
N VAL A 77 -1.90 -11.88 -13.70
CA VAL A 77 -0.45 -12.15 -13.74
C VAL A 77 0.18 -11.79 -15.10
N LYS A 78 -0.55 -12.03 -16.20
CA LYS A 78 -0.04 -11.71 -17.55
C LYS A 78 -0.07 -10.21 -17.82
N THR A 79 -1.13 -9.54 -17.38
CA THR A 79 -1.26 -8.09 -17.53
C THR A 79 -0.24 -7.35 -16.67
N ASP A 80 0.09 -7.83 -15.48
CA ASP A 80 1.11 -7.22 -14.60
C ASP A 80 2.48 -7.10 -15.26
N ILE A 81 2.93 -8.13 -15.99
CA ILE A 81 4.22 -8.09 -16.69
C ILE A 81 4.20 -7.00 -17.78
N PHE A 82 3.11 -6.94 -18.55
CA PHE A 82 2.95 -5.93 -19.59
C PHE A 82 2.86 -4.52 -19.00
N GLN A 83 2.05 -4.34 -17.95
CA GLN A 83 1.89 -3.08 -17.24
C GLN A 83 3.22 -2.60 -16.65
N PHE A 84 3.99 -3.50 -16.03
CA PHE A 84 5.33 -3.17 -15.55
C PHE A 84 6.25 -2.66 -16.67
N ALA A 85 6.28 -3.35 -17.83
CA ALA A 85 7.09 -2.91 -18.96
C ALA A 85 6.68 -1.52 -19.46
N VAL A 86 5.38 -1.24 -19.55
CA VAL A 86 4.85 0.07 -19.96
C VAL A 86 5.26 1.15 -18.96
N ILE A 87 5.06 0.92 -17.65
CA ILE A 87 5.43 1.87 -16.58
C ILE A 87 6.92 2.18 -16.64
N PHE A 88 7.76 1.14 -16.76
CA PHE A 88 9.21 1.29 -16.78
C PHE A 88 9.69 2.10 -17.99
N LEU A 89 9.19 1.77 -19.19
CA LEU A 89 9.54 2.48 -20.42
C LEU A 89 9.09 3.94 -20.39
N VAL A 90 7.87 4.20 -19.94
CA VAL A 90 7.34 5.57 -19.85
C VAL A 90 8.09 6.38 -18.81
N LEU A 91 8.47 5.80 -17.66
CA LEU A 91 9.25 6.51 -16.65
C LEU A 91 10.64 6.91 -17.19
N ILE A 92 11.30 6.03 -17.94
CA ILE A 92 12.56 6.37 -18.62
C ILE A 92 12.34 7.54 -19.59
N LEU A 93 11.34 7.44 -20.46
CA LEU A 93 11.03 8.48 -21.43
C LEU A 93 10.76 9.83 -20.76
N VAL A 94 9.93 9.85 -19.72
CA VAL A 94 9.62 11.08 -18.96
C VAL A 94 10.88 11.64 -18.30
N THR A 95 11.70 10.80 -17.67
CA THR A 95 12.94 11.25 -17.04
C THR A 95 13.89 11.89 -18.06
N MET A 96 14.01 11.31 -19.25
CA MET A 96 14.84 11.84 -20.33
C MET A 96 14.30 13.17 -20.89
N THR A 97 12.98 13.31 -21.03
CA THR A 97 12.38 14.56 -21.53
C THR A 97 12.48 15.69 -20.51
N LEU A 98 12.29 15.39 -19.23
CA LEU A 98 12.37 16.40 -18.17
C LEU A 98 13.81 16.88 -17.92
N GLN A 99 14.85 16.09 -18.22
CA GLN A 99 16.24 16.54 -18.14
C GLN A 99 16.54 17.72 -19.08
N GLN A 100 15.75 17.90 -20.14
CA GLN A 100 15.89 19.01 -21.07
C GLN A 100 15.15 20.28 -20.62
N GLY A 101 14.30 20.18 -19.59
CA GLY A 101 13.33 21.22 -19.23
C GLY A 101 13.72 22.16 -18.08
N GLY A 102 14.80 21.93 -17.35
CA GLY A 102 15.21 22.83 -16.28
C GLY A 102 16.22 22.25 -15.30
N GLU A 103 17.00 23.13 -14.68
CA GLU A 103 17.94 22.78 -13.61
C GLU A 103 17.20 22.73 -12.26
N VAL A 104 17.38 21.64 -11.54
CA VAL A 104 16.94 21.55 -10.14
C VAL A 104 17.96 22.31 -9.28
N PRO A 105 17.57 23.35 -8.53
CA PRO A 105 18.48 24.09 -7.66
C PRO A 105 19.21 23.17 -6.68
N ALA A 106 20.51 23.41 -6.47
CA ALA A 106 21.36 22.58 -5.61
C ALA A 106 20.80 22.43 -4.19
N GLU A 107 20.13 23.47 -3.68
CA GLU A 107 19.46 23.49 -2.37
C GLU A 107 18.35 22.43 -2.23
N MET A 108 17.76 21.98 -3.33
CA MET A 108 16.71 20.93 -3.31
C MET A 108 17.27 19.52 -3.14
N TYR A 109 18.58 19.33 -3.34
CA TYR A 109 19.25 18.05 -3.09
C TYR A 109 19.67 17.85 -1.64
N GLU A 110 19.32 18.77 -0.74
CA GLU A 110 19.60 18.66 0.70
C GLU A 110 18.80 17.48 1.31
N PRO A 111 19.45 16.34 1.63
CA PRO A 111 18.75 15.10 2.00
C PRO A 111 18.08 15.18 3.37
N PHE A 112 18.43 16.18 4.20
CA PHE A 112 17.92 16.31 5.56
C PHE A 112 16.83 17.36 5.73
N ASN A 113 16.36 18.02 4.67
CA ASN A 113 15.30 19.03 4.72
C ASN A 113 13.96 18.52 5.27
N ALA A 114 13.68 17.22 5.13
CA ALA A 114 12.48 16.60 5.69
C ALA A 114 12.51 16.49 7.23
N GLY A 115 13.65 16.74 7.84
CA GLY A 115 13.87 16.57 9.28
C GLY A 115 14.07 15.10 9.70
N PRO A 116 14.79 14.86 10.81
CA PRO A 116 15.21 13.51 11.21
C PRO A 116 14.00 12.61 11.55
N VAL A 117 12.95 13.15 12.13
CA VAL A 117 11.76 12.39 12.52
C VAL A 117 11.06 11.80 11.28
N ASN A 118 10.84 12.62 10.25
CA ASN A 118 10.19 12.16 9.02
C ASN A 118 11.08 11.17 8.26
N ILE A 119 12.38 11.43 8.17
CA ILE A 119 13.33 10.51 7.52
C ILE A 119 13.28 9.14 8.19
N ILE A 120 13.37 9.06 9.51
CA ILE A 120 13.32 7.79 10.25
C ILE A 120 11.94 7.15 10.10
N ALA A 121 10.84 7.91 10.13
CA ALA A 121 9.49 7.40 9.93
C ALA A 121 9.34 6.73 8.56
N PHE A 122 9.76 7.39 7.47
CA PHE A 122 9.72 6.82 6.13
C PHE A 122 10.66 5.61 5.96
N LEU A 123 11.84 5.64 6.58
CA LEU A 123 12.73 4.47 6.60
C LEU A 123 12.07 3.28 7.29
N LEU A 124 11.44 3.48 8.43
CA LEU A 124 10.70 2.41 9.13
C LEU A 124 9.51 1.90 8.30
N LEU A 125 8.73 2.81 7.69
CA LEU A 125 7.66 2.44 6.78
C LEU A 125 8.19 1.58 5.61
N GLY A 126 9.31 1.95 5.01
CA GLY A 126 9.92 1.21 3.91
C GLY A 126 10.49 -0.15 4.34
N LEU A 127 11.30 -0.17 5.40
CA LEU A 127 12.00 -1.37 5.86
C LEU A 127 11.06 -2.43 6.47
N LEU A 128 9.99 -2.02 7.14
CA LEU A 128 9.09 -2.93 7.84
C LEU A 128 7.90 -3.40 6.98
N THR A 129 7.55 -2.66 5.94
CA THR A 129 6.46 -3.03 5.02
C THR A 129 6.60 -4.46 4.47
N PRO A 130 7.76 -4.93 3.96
CA PRO A 130 7.88 -6.28 3.43
C PRO A 130 7.53 -7.39 4.41
N PHE A 131 7.79 -7.21 5.70
CA PHE A 131 7.48 -8.21 6.73
C PHE A 131 5.98 -8.38 6.96
N ALA A 132 5.21 -7.32 6.77
CA ALA A 132 3.76 -7.34 6.96
C ALA A 132 2.99 -7.59 5.65
N THR A 133 3.62 -7.39 4.49
CA THR A 133 2.98 -7.42 3.18
C THR A 133 2.69 -8.85 2.69
N GLN A 134 1.42 -9.20 2.58
CA GLN A 134 0.96 -10.57 2.29
C GLN A 134 1.44 -11.09 0.92
N ASP A 135 1.48 -10.26 -0.11
CA ASP A 135 1.92 -10.62 -1.46
C ASP A 135 3.43 -10.96 -1.52
N TYR A 136 4.27 -10.32 -0.70
CA TYR A 136 5.67 -10.72 -0.57
C TYR A 136 5.80 -12.13 0.01
N TRP A 137 5.04 -12.46 1.07
CA TRP A 137 5.06 -13.79 1.66
C TRP A 137 4.58 -14.86 0.69
N GLN A 138 3.53 -14.59 -0.09
CA GLN A 138 3.06 -15.49 -1.13
C GLN A 138 4.15 -15.78 -2.17
N LYS A 139 4.84 -14.74 -2.63
CA LYS A 139 5.94 -14.88 -3.60
C LYS A 139 7.08 -15.69 -3.02
N VAL A 140 7.49 -15.43 -1.77
CA VAL A 140 8.55 -16.18 -1.08
C VAL A 140 8.18 -17.65 -0.95
N PHE A 141 6.97 -17.98 -0.52
CA PHE A 141 6.53 -19.38 -0.36
C PHE A 141 6.33 -20.11 -1.69
N ALA A 142 6.07 -19.40 -2.78
CA ALA A 142 5.93 -19.97 -4.12
C ALA A 142 7.27 -20.24 -4.81
N MET A 143 8.38 -19.69 -4.31
CA MET A 143 9.71 -19.86 -4.93
C MET A 143 10.31 -21.24 -4.68
N LYS A 144 11.01 -21.77 -5.67
CA LYS A 144 11.53 -23.15 -5.66
C LYS A 144 12.72 -23.39 -4.72
N SER A 145 13.48 -22.36 -4.37
CA SER A 145 14.66 -22.46 -3.52
C SER A 145 15.06 -21.13 -2.90
N GLU A 146 15.82 -21.16 -1.81
CA GLU A 146 16.38 -19.98 -1.15
C GLU A 146 17.26 -19.12 -2.09
N ARG A 147 17.99 -19.76 -3.00
CA ARG A 147 18.76 -19.03 -4.00
C ARG A 147 17.87 -18.20 -4.92
N VAL A 148 16.77 -18.79 -5.40
CA VAL A 148 15.79 -18.06 -6.24
C VAL A 148 15.17 -16.90 -5.45
N VAL A 149 14.84 -17.11 -4.17
CA VAL A 149 14.35 -16.02 -3.30
C VAL A 149 15.37 -14.87 -3.26
N ARG A 150 16.62 -15.17 -2.87
CA ARG A 150 17.67 -14.16 -2.74
C ARG A 150 17.90 -13.40 -4.05
N ASP A 151 18.05 -14.13 -5.16
CA ASP A 151 18.38 -13.55 -6.45
C ASP A 151 17.21 -12.70 -6.98
N SER A 152 15.96 -13.14 -6.81
CA SER A 152 14.75 -12.38 -7.16
C SER A 152 14.62 -11.10 -6.34
N PHE A 153 14.88 -11.15 -5.03
CA PHE A 153 14.84 -9.96 -4.18
C PHE A 153 15.98 -8.99 -4.51
N ALA A 154 17.18 -9.48 -4.83
CA ALA A 154 18.30 -8.64 -5.24
C ALA A 154 17.99 -7.89 -6.55
N VAL A 155 17.49 -8.59 -7.58
CA VAL A 155 17.09 -7.97 -8.85
C VAL A 155 15.93 -6.99 -8.62
N GLY A 156 14.89 -7.40 -7.87
CA GLY A 156 13.75 -6.54 -7.56
C GLY A 156 14.16 -5.27 -6.80
N ALA A 157 15.06 -5.39 -5.82
CA ALA A 157 15.60 -4.24 -5.10
C ALA A 157 16.39 -3.29 -6.01
N SER A 158 17.21 -3.82 -6.91
CA SER A 158 17.98 -3.01 -7.87
C SER A 158 17.06 -2.21 -8.79
N ILE A 159 16.03 -2.87 -9.35
CA ILE A 159 15.03 -2.20 -10.18
C ILE A 159 14.26 -1.15 -9.36
N ASN A 160 13.88 -1.47 -8.14
CA ASN A 160 13.15 -0.54 -7.26
C ASN A 160 13.99 0.71 -6.94
N ILE A 161 15.29 0.57 -6.71
CA ILE A 161 16.21 1.70 -6.51
C ILE A 161 16.23 2.61 -7.75
N LEU A 162 16.36 2.04 -8.96
CA LEU A 162 16.33 2.81 -10.19
C LEU A 162 15.02 3.58 -10.37
N LEU A 163 13.88 2.90 -10.15
CA LEU A 163 12.57 3.54 -10.22
C LEU A 163 12.42 4.65 -9.17
N THR A 164 12.89 4.43 -7.95
CA THR A 164 12.83 5.41 -6.86
C THR A 164 13.67 6.64 -7.19
N VAL A 165 14.87 6.47 -7.72
CA VAL A 165 15.73 7.58 -8.14
C VAL A 165 15.06 8.40 -9.25
N ALA A 166 14.50 7.73 -10.27
CA ALA A 166 13.80 8.39 -11.37
C ALA A 166 12.57 9.17 -10.88
N LEU A 167 11.74 8.56 -10.03
CA LEU A 167 10.55 9.21 -9.44
C LEU A 167 10.93 10.37 -8.51
N THR A 168 12.01 10.24 -7.73
CA THR A 168 12.53 11.33 -6.90
C THR A 168 12.96 12.51 -7.77
N TYR A 169 13.65 12.23 -8.88
CA TYR A 169 14.05 13.27 -9.83
C TYR A 169 12.84 14.00 -10.44
N VAL A 170 11.79 13.27 -10.86
CA VAL A 170 10.53 13.86 -11.32
C VAL A 170 9.91 14.72 -10.23
N GLY A 171 9.91 14.27 -8.97
CA GLY A 171 9.40 15.04 -7.82
C GLY A 171 10.20 16.33 -7.56
N LEU A 172 11.52 16.31 -7.72
CA LEU A 172 12.37 17.48 -7.59
C LEU A 172 12.09 18.50 -8.69
N ILE A 173 11.93 18.05 -9.94
CA ILE A 173 11.53 18.94 -11.06
C ILE A 173 10.15 19.53 -10.80
N ALA A 174 9.17 18.71 -10.37
CA ALA A 174 7.85 19.21 -10.00
C ALA A 174 7.96 20.33 -8.96
N ARG A 175 8.75 20.13 -7.93
CA ARG A 175 8.97 21.10 -6.86
C ARG A 175 9.67 22.37 -7.30
N SER A 176 10.65 22.27 -8.23
CA SER A 176 11.37 23.43 -8.76
C SER A 176 10.51 24.26 -9.73
N SER A 177 9.70 23.59 -10.54
CA SER A 177 8.86 24.25 -11.56
C SER A 177 7.59 24.85 -10.98
N PHE A 178 7.07 24.28 -9.90
CA PHE A 178 5.84 24.75 -9.22
C PHE A 178 6.14 25.12 -7.76
N PRO A 179 6.77 26.28 -7.51
CA PRO A 179 7.12 26.70 -6.15
C PRO A 179 5.85 26.93 -5.32
N ILE A 180 5.85 26.44 -4.07
CA ILE A 180 4.77 26.67 -3.12
C ILE A 180 4.83 28.13 -2.67
N SER A 181 4.05 29.00 -3.32
CA SER A 181 3.91 30.41 -2.92
C SER A 181 2.46 30.85 -3.04
N GLY A 182 1.94 31.51 -2.02
CA GLY A 182 0.60 32.11 -2.05
C GLY A 182 -0.56 31.12 -2.20
N ALA A 183 -1.30 31.19 -3.29
CA ALA A 183 -2.49 30.36 -3.54
C ALA A 183 -2.20 28.86 -3.64
N ILE A 184 -0.95 28.47 -3.91
CA ILE A 184 -0.52 27.07 -4.06
C ILE A 184 -0.27 26.41 -2.70
N GLN A 185 -0.24 27.14 -1.58
CA GLN A 185 -0.09 26.55 -0.24
C GLN A 185 -1.16 25.50 0.10
N ASN A 186 -2.32 25.57 -0.55
CA ASN A 186 -3.43 24.62 -0.37
C ASN A 186 -3.43 23.47 -1.38
N GLU A 187 -2.55 23.49 -2.38
CA GLU A 187 -2.44 22.36 -3.32
C GLU A 187 -1.68 21.18 -2.68
N HIS A 188 -2.25 20.00 -2.88
CA HIS A 188 -1.63 18.77 -2.43
C HIS A 188 -0.38 18.47 -3.27
N ALA A 189 0.69 18.01 -2.65
CA ALA A 189 1.96 17.71 -3.34
C ALA A 189 1.80 16.73 -4.52
N GLU A 190 0.83 15.82 -4.44
CA GLU A 190 0.47 14.92 -5.53
C GLU A 190 -0.02 15.63 -6.79
N MET A 191 -0.67 16.79 -6.65
CA MET A 191 -1.13 17.59 -7.80
C MET A 191 0.04 18.25 -8.53
N MET A 192 1.10 18.63 -7.84
CA MET A 192 2.33 19.15 -8.49
C MET A 192 2.97 18.13 -9.41
N VAL A 193 3.04 16.86 -8.96
CA VAL A 193 3.56 15.77 -9.79
C VAL A 193 2.66 15.59 -11.03
N LEU A 194 1.35 15.64 -10.86
CA LEU A 194 0.41 15.53 -11.98
C LEU A 194 0.58 16.67 -12.99
N ARG A 195 0.71 17.92 -12.52
CA ARG A 195 1.01 19.09 -13.37
C ARG A 195 2.33 18.95 -14.12
N THR A 196 3.35 18.37 -13.50
CA THR A 196 4.63 18.09 -14.19
C THR A 196 4.38 17.28 -15.46
N PHE A 197 3.50 16.29 -15.40
CA PHE A 197 3.19 15.45 -16.55
C PHE A 197 2.29 16.14 -17.59
N THR A 198 1.43 17.05 -17.16
CA THR A 198 0.52 17.77 -18.08
C THR A 198 1.13 19.03 -18.69
N GLU A 199 2.06 19.69 -17.98
CA GLU A 199 2.61 20.98 -18.40
C GLU A 199 4.05 20.90 -18.90
N LEU A 200 4.88 19.99 -18.34
CA LEU A 200 6.31 19.91 -18.69
C LEU A 200 6.64 18.75 -19.64
N VAL A 201 5.79 17.72 -19.72
CA VAL A 201 5.97 16.63 -20.69
C VAL A 201 5.39 17.07 -22.03
N PRO A 202 6.13 16.92 -23.15
CA PRO A 202 5.63 17.25 -24.48
C PRO A 202 4.29 16.56 -24.78
N PRO A 203 3.32 17.25 -25.44
CA PRO A 203 1.97 16.74 -25.67
C PRO A 203 1.91 15.36 -26.33
N GLU A 204 2.85 15.06 -27.22
CA GLU A 204 2.98 13.78 -27.91
C GLU A 204 3.26 12.60 -26.96
N PHE A 205 3.83 12.86 -25.78
CA PHE A 205 4.15 11.83 -24.78
C PHE A 205 3.14 11.74 -23.64
N GLN A 206 2.25 12.72 -23.47
CA GLN A 206 1.27 12.76 -22.38
C GLN A 206 0.33 11.54 -22.38
N VAL A 207 -0.06 11.06 -23.55
CA VAL A 207 -0.91 9.85 -23.67
C VAL A 207 -0.21 8.61 -23.10
N PHE A 208 1.10 8.46 -23.33
CA PHE A 208 1.86 7.34 -22.76
C PHE A 208 1.97 7.43 -21.25
N VAL A 209 2.13 8.65 -20.71
CA VAL A 209 2.14 8.91 -19.28
C VAL A 209 0.81 8.49 -18.66
N LEU A 210 -0.31 8.85 -19.27
CA LEU A 210 -1.63 8.44 -18.83
C LEU A 210 -1.81 6.92 -18.81
N ILE A 211 -1.39 6.25 -19.88
CA ILE A 211 -1.43 4.78 -19.98
C ILE A 211 -0.60 4.16 -18.84
N ALA A 212 0.59 4.71 -18.55
CA ALA A 212 1.44 4.21 -17.47
C ALA A 212 0.80 4.42 -16.08
N PHE A 213 0.18 5.58 -15.82
CA PHE A 213 -0.55 5.82 -14.57
C PHE A 213 -1.71 4.82 -14.38
N PHE A 214 -2.56 4.68 -15.41
CA PHE A 214 -3.66 3.71 -15.33
C PHE A 214 -3.16 2.27 -15.22
N ALA A 215 -2.07 1.92 -15.91
CA ALA A 215 -1.45 0.62 -15.76
C ALA A 215 -1.00 0.36 -14.32
N ALA A 216 -0.34 1.33 -13.67
CA ALA A 216 0.09 1.21 -12.29
C ALA A 216 -1.08 1.09 -11.29
N ILE A 217 -2.12 1.93 -11.46
CA ILE A 217 -3.32 1.92 -10.62
C ILE A 217 -4.07 0.60 -10.75
N LEU A 218 -4.28 0.12 -11.98
CA LEU A 218 -5.03 -1.11 -12.25
C LEU A 218 -4.28 -2.35 -11.74
N SER A 219 -2.96 -2.48 -12.01
CA SER A 219 -2.14 -3.60 -11.54
C SER A 219 -2.12 -3.73 -10.02
N THR A 220 -2.13 -2.61 -9.31
CA THR A 220 -2.17 -2.61 -7.85
C THR A 220 -3.58 -2.90 -7.33
N SER A 221 -4.59 -2.30 -7.95
CA SER A 221 -6.00 -2.44 -7.54
C SER A 221 -6.49 -3.87 -7.67
N ASP A 222 -6.18 -4.54 -8.78
CA ASP A 222 -6.63 -5.92 -9.02
C ASP A 222 -5.99 -6.91 -8.05
N THR A 223 -4.70 -6.75 -7.79
CA THR A 223 -3.97 -7.56 -6.82
C THR A 223 -4.58 -7.41 -5.42
N TYR A 224 -4.78 -6.17 -4.94
CA TYR A 224 -5.34 -5.93 -3.62
C TYR A 224 -6.79 -6.41 -3.51
N LEU A 225 -7.62 -6.13 -4.52
CA LEU A 225 -9.01 -6.53 -4.53
C LEU A 225 -9.16 -8.05 -4.52
N PHE A 226 -8.32 -8.75 -5.29
CA PHE A 226 -8.32 -10.21 -5.33
C PHE A 226 -7.84 -10.82 -4.00
N LEU A 227 -6.71 -10.34 -3.44
CA LEU A 227 -6.19 -10.80 -2.14
C LEU A 227 -7.20 -10.62 -1.02
N LEU A 228 -7.84 -9.45 -0.94
CA LEU A 228 -8.87 -9.16 0.04
C LEU A 228 -10.08 -10.08 -0.09
N SER A 229 -10.46 -10.40 -1.33
CA SER A 229 -11.57 -11.32 -1.59
C SER A 229 -11.25 -12.74 -1.14
N LEU A 230 -9.99 -13.18 -1.30
CA LEU A 230 -9.51 -14.45 -0.76
C LEU A 230 -9.47 -14.43 0.78
N ASN A 231 -9.00 -13.35 1.38
CA ASN A 231 -9.01 -13.21 2.84
C ASN A 231 -10.44 -13.32 3.40
N VAL A 232 -11.41 -12.68 2.75
CA VAL A 232 -12.83 -12.80 3.14
C VAL A 232 -13.33 -14.22 2.99
N THR A 233 -13.09 -14.85 1.84
CA THR A 233 -13.70 -16.14 1.52
C THR A 233 -13.00 -17.33 2.17
N ASN A 234 -11.68 -17.32 2.26
CA ASN A 234 -10.90 -18.46 2.71
C ASN A 234 -10.47 -18.35 4.17
N ASP A 235 -10.15 -17.12 4.62
CA ASP A 235 -9.53 -16.92 5.93
C ASP A 235 -10.55 -16.51 7.00
N LEU A 236 -11.40 -15.51 6.72
CA LEU A 236 -12.39 -15.01 7.67
C LEU A 236 -13.63 -15.92 7.73
N PHE A 237 -14.14 -16.32 6.58
CA PHE A 237 -15.37 -17.12 6.45
C PHE A 237 -15.14 -18.41 5.64
N PRO A 238 -14.24 -19.32 6.09
CA PRO A 238 -13.97 -20.56 5.37
C PRO A 238 -15.20 -21.47 5.33
N ARG A 239 -15.45 -22.10 4.18
CA ARG A 239 -16.44 -23.15 4.02
C ARG A 239 -15.76 -24.47 3.72
N LYS A 240 -16.23 -25.55 4.35
CA LYS A 240 -15.77 -26.91 4.07
C LYS A 240 -16.65 -27.51 2.98
N ASN A 241 -16.07 -28.35 2.12
CA ASN A 241 -16.77 -29.10 1.08
C ASN A 241 -17.58 -28.23 0.09
N GLU A 242 -17.02 -27.10 -0.29
CA GLU A 242 -17.63 -26.20 -1.28
C GLU A 242 -17.29 -26.68 -2.71
N SER A 243 -18.26 -26.65 -3.62
CA SER A 243 -18.00 -26.88 -5.04
C SER A 243 -17.19 -25.73 -5.66
N ALA A 244 -16.39 -26.03 -6.68
CA ALA A 244 -15.58 -25.02 -7.35
C ALA A 244 -16.43 -23.83 -7.86
N GLN A 245 -17.62 -24.11 -8.42
CA GLN A 245 -18.55 -23.08 -8.89
C GLN A 245 -19.07 -22.18 -7.77
N SER A 246 -19.40 -22.78 -6.61
CA SER A 246 -19.84 -22.01 -5.43
C SER A 246 -18.70 -21.13 -4.90
N GLY A 247 -17.46 -21.65 -4.85
CA GLY A 247 -16.27 -20.91 -4.46
C GLY A 247 -16.02 -19.70 -5.36
N ILE A 248 -16.05 -19.88 -6.68
CA ILE A 248 -15.89 -18.78 -7.64
C ILE A 248 -16.99 -17.71 -7.44
N ARG A 249 -18.25 -18.13 -7.26
CA ARG A 249 -19.35 -17.18 -7.02
C ARG A 249 -19.15 -16.39 -5.72
N ARG A 250 -18.66 -17.03 -4.68
CA ARG A 250 -18.32 -16.36 -3.41
C ARG A 250 -17.23 -15.32 -3.58
N ILE A 251 -16.14 -15.68 -4.27
CA ILE A 251 -15.05 -14.74 -4.57
C ILE A 251 -15.59 -13.54 -5.33
N ARG A 252 -16.45 -13.74 -6.34
CA ARG A 252 -17.07 -12.63 -7.09
C ARG A 252 -17.89 -11.69 -6.21
N TRP A 253 -18.69 -12.22 -5.29
CA TRP A 253 -19.42 -11.38 -4.34
C TRP A 253 -18.51 -10.68 -3.34
N ALA A 254 -17.44 -11.35 -2.91
CA ALA A 254 -16.44 -10.73 -2.04
C ALA A 254 -15.69 -9.59 -2.76
N LEU A 255 -15.35 -9.74 -4.05
CA LEU A 255 -14.79 -8.67 -4.88
C LEU A 255 -15.68 -7.43 -4.87
N VAL A 256 -16.97 -7.60 -5.12
CA VAL A 256 -17.93 -6.48 -5.10
C VAL A 256 -18.02 -5.85 -3.70
N GLY A 257 -18.22 -6.66 -2.67
CA GLY A 257 -18.36 -6.18 -1.29
C GLY A 257 -17.11 -5.42 -0.78
N VAL A 258 -15.93 -5.97 -1.03
CA VAL A 258 -14.64 -5.34 -0.69
C VAL A 258 -14.42 -4.06 -1.49
N GLY A 259 -14.72 -4.07 -2.78
CA GLY A 259 -14.61 -2.89 -3.63
C GLY A 259 -15.50 -1.74 -3.16
N LEU A 260 -16.76 -2.04 -2.81
CA LEU A 260 -17.70 -1.05 -2.24
C LEU A 260 -17.22 -0.53 -0.88
N PHE A 261 -16.63 -1.38 -0.05
CA PHE A 261 -16.08 -0.95 1.23
C PHE A 261 -14.84 -0.05 1.05
N ALA A 262 -13.96 -0.37 0.10
CA ALA A 262 -12.84 0.50 -0.25
C ALA A 262 -13.31 1.85 -0.82
N LEU A 263 -14.35 1.85 -1.66
CA LEU A 263 -14.97 3.07 -2.18
C LEU A 263 -15.52 3.93 -1.05
N LEU A 264 -16.20 3.32 -0.08
CA LEU A 264 -16.69 4.04 1.10
C LEU A 264 -15.56 4.73 1.86
N ILE A 265 -14.44 4.02 2.10
CA ILE A 265 -13.26 4.63 2.73
C ILE A 265 -12.71 5.77 1.88
N ALA A 266 -12.60 5.60 0.56
CA ALA A 266 -12.10 6.63 -0.35
C ALA A 266 -12.94 7.93 -0.32
N PHE A 267 -14.22 7.88 0.08
CA PHE A 267 -15.03 9.09 0.27
C PHE A 267 -14.69 9.90 1.52
N PHE A 268 -14.07 9.29 2.54
CA PHE A 268 -13.68 9.97 3.77
C PHE A 268 -12.34 10.69 3.70
N PHE A 269 -11.56 10.45 2.66
CA PHE A 269 -10.24 11.04 2.49
C PHE A 269 -10.18 11.89 1.23
N GLU A 270 -9.53 13.04 1.37
CA GLU A 270 -9.25 13.95 0.25
C GLU A 270 -7.79 13.85 -0.20
N ARG A 271 -6.86 13.54 0.74
CA ARG A 271 -5.43 13.47 0.50
C ARG A 271 -4.96 12.01 0.42
N ILE A 272 -4.20 11.72 -0.63
CA ILE A 272 -3.61 10.38 -0.87
C ILE A 272 -2.64 10.02 0.26
N GLU A 273 -1.80 10.98 0.66
CA GLU A 273 -0.80 10.79 1.72
C GLU A 273 -1.45 10.33 3.03
N ASP A 274 -2.55 10.94 3.43
CA ASP A 274 -3.24 10.62 4.69
C ASP A 274 -3.73 9.17 4.73
N ILE A 275 -4.28 8.66 3.62
CA ILE A 275 -4.67 7.24 3.52
C ILE A 275 -3.43 6.35 3.58
N VAL A 276 -2.42 6.64 2.74
CA VAL A 276 -1.22 5.81 2.65
C VAL A 276 -0.52 5.71 3.99
N VAL A 277 -0.28 6.85 4.66
CA VAL A 277 0.44 6.89 5.93
C VAL A 277 -0.35 6.18 7.04
N THR A 278 -1.67 6.44 7.14
CA THR A 278 -2.54 5.79 8.13
C THR A 278 -2.51 4.27 8.00
N PHE A 279 -2.82 3.79 6.81
CA PHE A 279 -3.01 2.34 6.63
C PHE A 279 -1.69 1.58 6.55
N LYS A 280 -0.61 2.17 5.98
CA LYS A 280 0.74 1.57 6.07
C LYS A 280 1.23 1.47 7.51
N ALA A 281 1.00 2.50 8.33
CA ALA A 281 1.35 2.45 9.74
C ALA A 281 0.68 1.27 10.48
N LEU A 282 -0.61 1.01 10.19
CA LEU A 282 -1.28 -0.19 10.73
C LEU A 282 -0.60 -1.49 10.28
N GLY A 283 -0.25 -1.59 9.01
CA GLY A 283 0.41 -2.79 8.46
C GLY A 283 1.74 -3.07 9.14
N ILE A 284 2.63 -2.09 9.22
CA ILE A 284 3.96 -2.27 9.82
C ILE A 284 3.91 -2.55 11.33
N GLY A 285 2.83 -2.21 12.01
CA GLY A 285 2.62 -2.57 13.41
C GLY A 285 2.51 -4.09 13.66
N ILE A 286 2.39 -4.91 12.61
CA ILE A 286 2.48 -6.37 12.67
C ILE A 286 3.95 -6.83 12.82
N ALA A 287 4.92 -6.07 12.31
CA ALA A 287 6.33 -6.47 12.28
C ALA A 287 6.90 -6.81 13.68
N PRO A 288 6.67 -6.04 14.76
CA PRO A 288 7.11 -6.42 16.09
C PRO A 288 6.61 -7.79 16.54
N VAL A 289 5.38 -8.16 16.20
CA VAL A 289 4.81 -9.48 16.52
C VAL A 289 5.59 -10.59 15.82
N ILE A 290 5.96 -10.40 14.55
CA ILE A 290 6.78 -11.35 13.79
C ILE A 290 8.18 -11.48 14.40
N PHE A 291 8.81 -10.36 14.74
CA PHE A 291 10.15 -10.36 15.36
C PHE A 291 10.18 -11.03 16.73
N PHE A 292 9.17 -10.80 17.55
CA PHE A 292 9.04 -11.51 18.84
C PHE A 292 8.82 -13.01 18.65
N ASP A 293 8.08 -13.44 17.62
CA ASP A 293 7.94 -14.87 17.29
C ASP A 293 9.27 -15.48 16.86
N TRP A 294 10.04 -14.80 16.03
CA TRP A 294 11.38 -15.25 15.62
C TRP A 294 12.37 -15.31 16.78
N ALA A 295 12.24 -14.41 17.76
CA ALA A 295 13.00 -14.45 19.01
C ALA A 295 12.53 -15.55 19.97
N GLY A 296 11.61 -16.42 19.57
CA GLY A 296 11.13 -17.55 20.36
C GLY A 296 9.96 -17.22 21.30
N ASN A 297 9.48 -15.99 21.31
CA ASN A 297 8.37 -15.55 22.15
C ASN A 297 7.03 -15.83 21.49
N ARG A 298 6.29 -16.85 21.93
CA ARG A 298 5.05 -17.34 21.32
C ARG A 298 3.86 -17.23 22.25
N ASP A 299 3.44 -16.02 22.58
CA ASP A 299 2.23 -15.83 23.40
C ASP A 299 1.04 -15.32 22.58
N LYS A 300 0.04 -16.21 22.41
CA LYS A 300 -1.20 -15.93 21.66
C LYS A 300 -1.98 -14.73 22.21
N LYS A 301 -2.02 -14.56 23.53
CA LYS A 301 -2.75 -13.45 24.17
C LYS A 301 -2.03 -12.12 23.95
N SER A 302 -0.70 -12.12 24.01
CA SER A 302 0.10 -10.93 23.75
C SER A 302 -0.02 -10.47 22.30
N VAL A 303 -0.04 -11.40 21.33
CA VAL A 303 -0.31 -11.07 19.91
C VAL A 303 -1.63 -10.36 19.76
N VAL A 304 -2.71 -10.94 20.27
CA VAL A 304 -4.08 -10.36 20.11
C VAL A 304 -4.16 -8.98 20.77
N ARG A 305 -3.64 -8.84 22.00
CA ARG A 305 -3.64 -7.56 22.73
C ARG A 305 -2.84 -6.50 21.99
N ALA A 306 -1.64 -6.85 21.53
CA ALA A 306 -0.78 -5.93 20.80
C ALA A 306 -1.49 -5.40 19.53
N LEU A 307 -2.09 -6.28 18.74
CA LEU A 307 -2.77 -5.91 17.52
C LEU A 307 -4.03 -5.05 17.77
N ILE A 308 -4.85 -5.40 18.76
CA ILE A 308 -6.04 -4.62 19.10
C ILE A 308 -5.66 -3.22 19.57
N VAL A 309 -4.76 -3.14 20.58
CA VAL A 309 -4.37 -1.85 21.17
C VAL A 309 -3.66 -0.99 20.13
N MET A 310 -2.73 -1.56 19.36
CA MET A 310 -2.05 -0.86 18.27
C MET A 310 -3.03 -0.29 17.25
N THR A 311 -4.00 -1.09 16.82
CA THR A 311 -5.00 -0.64 15.82
C THR A 311 -5.85 0.51 16.37
N ILE A 312 -6.35 0.39 17.61
CA ILE A 312 -7.17 1.45 18.24
C ILE A 312 -6.36 2.73 18.43
N VAL A 313 -5.14 2.61 18.96
CA VAL A 313 -4.28 3.78 19.22
C VAL A 313 -3.86 4.44 17.93
N SER A 314 -3.45 3.69 16.91
CA SER A 314 -3.01 4.25 15.62
C SER A 314 -4.16 4.96 14.91
N LEU A 315 -5.35 4.35 14.84
CA LEU A 315 -6.51 5.01 14.23
C LEU A 315 -6.96 6.22 15.05
N GLY A 316 -6.94 6.13 16.38
CA GLY A 316 -7.27 7.26 17.27
C GLY A 316 -6.33 8.45 17.07
N VAL A 317 -5.02 8.19 16.99
CA VAL A 317 -4.00 9.23 16.72
C VAL A 317 -4.15 9.79 15.31
N SER A 318 -4.46 8.98 14.29
CA SER A 318 -4.74 9.47 12.93
C SER A 318 -5.93 10.44 12.92
N VAL A 319 -7.04 10.08 13.57
CA VAL A 319 -8.22 10.96 13.68
C VAL A 319 -7.90 12.25 14.46
N PHE A 320 -7.11 12.14 15.53
CA PHE A 320 -6.68 13.30 16.31
C PHE A 320 -5.81 14.25 15.45
N MET A 321 -4.80 13.72 14.75
CA MET A 321 -3.94 14.52 13.85
C MET A 321 -4.77 15.20 12.77
N MET A 322 -5.70 14.48 12.13
CA MET A 322 -6.57 15.04 11.09
C MET A 322 -7.41 16.20 11.64
N LYS A 323 -7.94 16.09 12.86
CA LYS A 323 -8.75 17.16 13.47
C LYS A 323 -7.95 18.36 13.96
N THR A 324 -6.71 18.17 14.41
CA THR A 324 -5.88 19.21 15.03
C THR A 324 -4.93 19.90 14.07
N VAL A 325 -4.35 19.12 13.14
CA VAL A 325 -3.31 19.59 12.22
C VAL A 325 -3.81 19.65 10.77
N GLY A 326 -4.94 19.01 10.48
CA GLY A 326 -5.51 18.92 9.11
C GLY A 326 -4.77 17.94 8.19
N LYS A 327 -3.78 17.20 8.70
CA LYS A 327 -3.05 16.17 7.97
C LYS A 327 -2.52 15.09 8.91
N ILE A 328 -2.19 13.93 8.35
CA ILE A 328 -1.62 12.82 9.10
C ILE A 328 -0.11 12.77 8.84
N ASP A 329 0.67 12.91 9.90
CA ASP A 329 2.12 12.94 9.84
C ASP A 329 2.71 11.52 9.81
N PRO A 330 3.77 11.26 9.02
CA PRO A 330 4.45 9.95 8.96
C PRO A 330 4.95 9.41 10.30
N SER A 331 5.14 10.26 11.31
CA SER A 331 5.51 9.87 12.67
C SER A 331 4.52 8.89 13.34
N ILE A 332 3.30 8.76 12.80
CA ILE A 332 2.35 7.71 13.23
C ILE A 332 2.94 6.29 13.12
N ALA A 333 3.96 6.09 12.28
CA ALA A 333 4.70 4.84 12.20
C ALA A 333 5.30 4.46 13.56
N PHE A 334 5.87 5.42 14.29
CA PHE A 334 6.40 5.19 15.64
C PHE A 334 5.30 4.79 16.63
N VAL A 335 4.13 5.37 16.50
CA VAL A 335 2.96 5.05 17.34
C VAL A 335 2.56 3.59 17.13
N SER A 336 2.43 3.15 15.88
CA SER A 336 2.02 1.79 15.55
C SER A 336 3.05 0.76 16.00
N ILE A 337 4.31 0.95 15.64
CA ILE A 337 5.41 0.03 15.98
C ILE A 337 5.61 0.01 17.50
N GLY A 338 5.72 1.19 18.11
CA GLY A 338 5.97 1.33 19.55
C GLY A 338 4.86 0.73 20.38
N THR A 339 3.61 1.02 20.07
CA THR A 339 2.44 0.45 20.76
C THR A 339 2.42 -1.07 20.64
N SER A 340 2.63 -1.61 19.44
CA SER A 340 2.68 -3.06 19.21
C SER A 340 3.80 -3.72 20.02
N ALA A 341 5.00 -3.18 19.97
CA ALA A 341 6.17 -3.71 20.67
C ALA A 341 6.00 -3.64 22.21
N ILE A 342 5.56 -2.49 22.73
CA ILE A 342 5.39 -2.29 24.18
C ILE A 342 4.29 -3.20 24.71
N VAL A 343 3.11 -3.24 24.09
CA VAL A 343 1.99 -4.06 24.57
C VAL A 343 2.32 -5.53 24.49
N TYR A 344 3.00 -5.98 23.43
CA TYR A 344 3.47 -7.36 23.34
C TYR A 344 4.48 -7.68 24.43
N GLY A 345 5.52 -6.86 24.57
CA GLY A 345 6.59 -7.05 25.56
C GLY A 345 6.07 -7.06 26.99
N LEU A 346 5.25 -6.09 27.38
CA LEU A 346 4.64 -6.03 28.72
C LEU A 346 3.74 -7.24 28.98
N SER A 347 2.90 -7.63 28.02
CA SER A 347 2.02 -8.79 28.16
C SER A 347 2.80 -10.09 28.32
N PHE A 348 3.97 -10.19 27.68
CA PHE A 348 4.86 -11.34 27.81
C PHE A 348 5.57 -11.38 29.17
N LEU A 349 6.09 -10.23 29.65
CA LEU A 349 6.81 -10.13 30.94
C LEU A 349 5.91 -10.38 32.12
N THR A 350 4.68 -9.89 32.12
CA THR A 350 3.71 -10.10 33.21
C THR A 350 3.34 -11.58 33.39
N ARG A 351 3.38 -12.35 32.30
CA ARG A 351 3.06 -13.77 32.33
C ARG A 351 4.20 -14.64 32.86
N LYS A 352 5.46 -14.26 32.56
CA LYS A 352 6.64 -14.96 33.03
C LYS A 352 6.83 -14.86 34.57
N LYS A 353 6.27 -13.82 35.20
CA LYS A 353 6.29 -13.61 36.65
C LYS A 353 5.18 -14.38 37.41
N GLY A 354 4.18 -14.91 36.68
CA GLY A 354 3.04 -15.64 37.26
C GLY A 354 3.05 -17.15 36.99
N ALA A 355 4.12 -17.67 36.37
CA ALA A 355 4.38 -19.09 36.12
C ALA A 355 5.65 -19.51 36.90
#